data_c0a3c9aa7e2e71692be7719fcf22d9e6
#
_entry.id   c0a3c9aa7e2e71692be7719fcf22d9e6
#
_cell.length_a   1.000
_cell.length_b   1.000
_cell.length_c   1.000
_cell.angle_alpha   90.00
_cell.angle_beta   90.00
_cell.angle_gamma   90.00
#
_symmetry.space_group_name_H-M   'P 1'
#
loop_
_entity.id
_entity.type
_entity.pdbx_description
1 polymer ?
#
loop_
_entity_poly.entity_id
_entity_poly.type
_entity_poly.pdbx_seq_one_letter_code
_entity_poly.pdbx_strand_id
1 'polypeptide(L)'
;LNVPKILEVTLNNGVDPVSGRKVGLETGDPRSFGSYDELYAAFMKQVRYFVDMKVRVSNYIDRMFAKYAPATFLSLFIDDCIAKGRDYYNCGPRYNTTYIQCTGLGTITDSLATLKKHIFEDKRWSMDELLKAMADNFEGAEAMRQTILNRTPFFGNDDEYADSIAVKVFDDLY
;
A
#
# COMPACT_ATOMS: atom_id res chain seq x y z
N LEU A 1 7.03 1.31 0.06
CA LEU A 1 5.77 1.03 0.75
C LEU A 1 4.99 -0.01 -0.06
N ASN A 2 4.72 -1.19 0.51
CA ASN A 2 3.93 -2.24 -0.15
C ASN A 2 2.44 -1.98 0.09
N VAL A 3 1.77 -1.38 -0.89
CA VAL A 3 0.37 -0.95 -0.75
C VAL A 3 -0.61 -2.14 -0.65
N PRO A 4 -0.47 -3.23 -1.43
CA PRO A 4 -1.27 -4.44 -1.23
C PRO A 4 -1.19 -5.03 0.18
N LYS A 5 0.00 -5.02 0.79
CA LYS A 5 0.17 -5.50 2.16
C LYS A 5 -0.60 -4.66 3.18
N ILE A 6 -0.75 -3.36 2.91
CA ILE A 6 -1.57 -2.49 3.77
C ILE A 6 -3.04 -2.88 3.69
N LEU A 7 -3.54 -3.25 2.51
CA LEU A 7 -4.91 -3.76 2.38
C LEU A 7 -5.08 -5.08 3.13
N GLU A 8 -4.13 -6.00 3.01
CA GLU A 8 -4.15 -7.26 3.77
C GLU A 8 -4.22 -7.01 5.28
N VAL A 9 -3.41 -6.08 5.80
CA VAL A 9 -3.46 -5.65 7.21
C VAL A 9 -4.81 -5.02 7.56
N THR A 10 -5.42 -4.25 6.65
CA THR A 10 -6.77 -3.68 6.84
C THR A 10 -7.82 -4.78 6.95
N LEU A 11 -7.77 -5.77 6.06
CA LEU A 11 -8.69 -6.91 6.05
C LEU A 11 -8.52 -7.83 7.27
N ASN A 12 -7.43 -7.67 8.01
CA ASN A 12 -7.15 -8.39 9.27
C ASN A 12 -7.13 -7.45 10.49
N ASN A 13 -7.83 -6.32 10.42
CA ASN A 13 -8.01 -5.35 11.51
C ASN A 13 -6.69 -4.95 12.19
N GLY A 14 -5.67 -4.67 11.39
CA GLY A 14 -4.36 -4.22 11.89
C GLY A 14 -3.36 -5.34 12.20
N VAL A 15 -3.73 -6.59 12.02
CA VAL A 15 -2.86 -7.75 12.25
C VAL A 15 -2.25 -8.21 10.94
N ASP A 16 -0.97 -8.52 10.95
CA ASP A 16 -0.31 -9.23 9.85
C ASP A 16 -0.59 -10.73 9.95
N PRO A 17 -1.31 -11.34 8.99
CA PRO A 17 -1.72 -12.74 9.09
C PRO A 17 -0.54 -13.72 9.05
N VAL A 18 0.59 -13.34 8.47
CA VAL A 18 1.78 -14.21 8.39
C VAL A 18 2.50 -14.31 9.73
N SER A 19 2.71 -13.18 10.40
CA SER A 19 3.43 -13.14 11.68
C SER A 19 2.51 -13.22 12.90
N GLY A 20 1.21 -13.04 12.74
CA GLY A 20 0.23 -12.95 13.83
C GLY A 20 0.39 -11.68 14.68
N ARG A 21 1.23 -10.72 14.27
CA ARG A 21 1.52 -9.52 15.04
C ARG A 21 0.61 -8.37 14.64
N LYS A 22 0.22 -7.58 15.63
CA LYS A 22 -0.42 -6.30 15.38
C LYS A 22 0.62 -5.31 14.86
N VAL A 23 0.50 -4.91 13.60
CA VAL A 23 1.44 -4.01 12.91
C VAL A 23 0.79 -2.71 12.47
N GLY A 24 -0.53 -2.67 12.38
CA GLY A 24 -1.32 -1.52 11.97
C GLY A 24 -2.34 -1.07 13.01
N LEU A 25 -3.20 -0.14 12.60
CA LEU A 25 -4.32 0.35 13.39
C LEU A 25 -5.47 -0.67 13.41
N GLU A 26 -6.25 -0.68 14.49
CA GLU A 26 -7.58 -1.30 14.48
C GLU A 26 -8.54 -0.37 13.72
N THR A 27 -8.89 -0.75 12.49
CA THR A 27 -9.76 0.04 11.62
C THR A 27 -11.18 -0.51 11.55
N GLY A 28 -11.45 -1.59 12.25
CA GLY A 28 -12.72 -2.30 12.29
C GLY A 28 -12.63 -3.69 11.66
N ASP A 29 -13.56 -4.55 12.03
CA ASP A 29 -13.69 -5.87 11.37
C ASP A 29 -14.25 -5.66 9.96
N PRO A 30 -13.56 -6.10 8.90
CA PRO A 30 -14.02 -5.91 7.53
C PRO A 30 -15.38 -6.57 7.24
N ARG A 31 -15.80 -7.56 8.04
CA ARG A 31 -17.13 -8.18 7.95
C ARG A 31 -18.27 -7.24 8.34
N SER A 32 -17.95 -6.19 9.12
CA SER A 32 -18.94 -5.20 9.58
C SER A 32 -19.11 -4.02 8.63
N PHE A 33 -18.29 -3.88 7.60
CA PHE A 33 -18.42 -2.77 6.66
C PHE A 33 -19.63 -2.96 5.76
N GLY A 34 -20.54 -1.98 5.77
CA GLY A 34 -21.77 -1.98 4.99
C GLY A 34 -21.59 -1.54 3.54
N SER A 35 -20.47 -0.90 3.22
CA SER A 35 -20.18 -0.36 1.89
C SER A 35 -18.70 -0.46 1.53
N TYR A 36 -18.43 -0.38 0.21
CA TYR A 36 -17.06 -0.24 -0.29
C TYR A 36 -16.36 1.01 0.23
N ASP A 37 -17.09 2.12 0.38
CA ASP A 37 -16.51 3.37 0.85
C ASP A 37 -16.03 3.27 2.32
N GLU A 38 -16.73 2.51 3.16
CA GLU A 38 -16.27 2.25 4.53
C GLU A 38 -14.98 1.43 4.54
N LEU A 39 -14.90 0.37 3.73
CA LEU A 39 -13.67 -0.41 3.55
C LEU A 39 -12.53 0.47 3.04
N TYR A 40 -12.80 1.26 2.01
CA TYR A 40 -11.81 2.15 1.41
C TYR A 40 -11.31 3.20 2.41
N ALA A 41 -12.20 3.78 3.21
CA ALA A 41 -11.82 4.72 4.27
C ALA A 41 -10.94 4.05 5.34
N ALA A 42 -11.26 2.82 5.75
CA ALA A 42 -10.44 2.03 6.66
C ALA A 42 -9.04 1.74 6.07
N PHE A 43 -8.98 1.36 4.79
CA PHE A 43 -7.73 1.17 4.07
C PHE A 43 -6.90 2.46 4.02
N MET A 44 -7.48 3.59 3.65
CA MET A 44 -6.77 4.88 3.61
C MET A 44 -6.30 5.36 4.98
N LYS A 45 -7.01 5.01 6.05
CA LYS A 45 -6.55 5.26 7.41
C LYS A 45 -5.29 4.45 7.75
N GLN A 46 -5.22 3.19 7.32
CA GLN A 46 -4.01 2.37 7.44
C GLN A 46 -2.87 2.93 6.58
N VAL A 47 -3.14 3.32 5.35
CA VAL A 47 -2.15 3.92 4.44
C VAL A 47 -1.49 5.13 5.10
N ARG A 48 -2.29 6.08 5.61
CA ARG A 48 -1.77 7.28 6.31
C ARG A 48 -0.89 6.93 7.49
N TYR A 49 -1.28 5.95 8.29
CA TYR A 49 -0.48 5.46 9.40
C TYR A 49 0.89 4.94 8.96
N PHE A 50 0.93 4.10 7.93
CA PHE A 50 2.20 3.55 7.41
C PHE A 50 3.05 4.59 6.70
N VAL A 51 2.44 5.56 6.00
CA VAL A 51 3.16 6.70 5.38
C VAL A 51 3.82 7.55 6.46
N ASP A 52 3.08 7.93 7.52
CA ASP A 52 3.63 8.71 8.63
C ASP A 52 4.81 7.99 9.32
N MET A 53 4.64 6.70 9.58
CA MET A 53 5.72 5.87 10.13
C MET A 53 6.93 5.85 9.17
N LYS A 54 6.70 5.65 7.86
CA LYS A 54 7.76 5.62 6.85
C LYS A 54 8.53 6.95 6.78
N VAL A 55 7.83 8.09 6.82
CA VAL A 55 8.46 9.42 6.84
C VAL A 55 9.38 9.56 8.05
N ARG A 56 8.89 9.23 9.24
CA ARG A 56 9.70 9.31 10.48
C ARG A 56 10.93 8.42 10.42
N VAL A 57 10.76 7.17 9.99
CA VAL A 57 11.87 6.21 9.89
C VAL A 57 12.87 6.64 8.82
N SER A 58 12.42 7.11 7.65
CA SER A 58 13.32 7.60 6.60
C SER A 58 14.13 8.79 7.05
N ASN A 59 13.52 9.77 7.71
CA ASN A 59 14.24 10.92 8.27
C ASN A 59 15.27 10.51 9.34
N TYR A 60 14.98 9.47 10.11
CA TYR A 60 15.96 8.93 11.07
C TYR A 60 17.12 8.24 10.34
N ILE A 61 16.82 7.43 9.33
CA ILE A 61 17.83 6.75 8.51
C ILE A 61 18.76 7.76 7.84
N ASP A 62 18.22 8.82 7.22
CA ASP A 62 19.01 9.87 6.57
C ASP A 62 20.00 10.51 7.54
N ARG A 63 19.57 10.81 8.77
CA ARG A 63 20.46 11.34 9.82
C ARG A 63 21.55 10.35 10.24
N MET A 64 21.21 9.06 10.26
CA MET A 64 22.20 8.00 10.57
C MET A 64 23.22 7.87 9.45
N PHE A 65 22.81 7.90 8.18
CA PHE A 65 23.73 7.92 7.06
C PHE A 65 24.63 9.15 7.07
N ALA A 66 24.08 10.34 7.27
CA ALA A 66 24.85 11.58 7.37
C ALA A 66 25.94 11.51 8.44
N LYS A 67 25.67 10.81 9.56
CA LYS A 67 26.60 10.74 10.70
C LYS A 67 27.61 9.59 10.58
N TYR A 68 27.17 8.41 10.16
CA TYR A 68 27.98 7.19 10.29
C TYR A 68 28.44 6.60 8.95
N ALA A 69 27.80 6.97 7.85
CA ALA A 69 28.12 6.47 6.51
C ALA A 69 27.97 7.57 5.45
N PRO A 70 28.71 8.69 5.57
CA PRO A 70 28.61 9.77 4.59
C PRO A 70 29.04 9.30 3.21
N ALA A 71 28.37 9.81 2.17
CA ALA A 71 28.67 9.50 0.78
C ALA A 71 29.69 10.50 0.20
N THR A 72 30.90 10.57 0.79
CA THR A 72 31.91 11.59 0.49
C THR A 72 32.29 11.61 -0.99
N PHE A 73 32.49 10.43 -1.62
CA PHE A 73 32.86 10.36 -3.03
C PHE A 73 31.70 10.84 -3.93
N LEU A 74 30.47 10.42 -3.64
CA LEU A 74 29.27 10.89 -4.38
C LEU A 74 29.11 12.41 -4.26
N SER A 75 29.39 12.96 -3.10
CA SER A 75 29.29 14.40 -2.81
C SER A 75 30.19 15.26 -3.69
N LEU A 76 31.27 14.71 -4.25
CA LEU A 76 32.15 15.43 -5.19
C LEU A 76 31.49 15.68 -6.55
N PHE A 77 30.52 14.86 -6.95
CA PHE A 77 29.88 14.91 -8.27
C PHE A 77 28.47 15.53 -8.24
N ILE A 78 27.95 15.80 -7.05
CA ILE A 78 26.61 16.36 -6.90
C ILE A 78 26.66 17.86 -6.66
N ASP A 79 25.89 18.61 -7.43
CA ASP A 79 25.83 20.06 -7.36
C ASP A 79 25.55 20.55 -5.94
N ASP A 80 26.28 21.59 -5.57
CA ASP A 80 26.21 22.34 -4.31
C ASP A 80 26.82 21.65 -3.08
N CYS A 81 27.12 20.34 -3.12
CA CYS A 81 27.72 19.66 -1.96
C CYS A 81 29.06 20.31 -1.54
N ILE A 82 29.95 20.53 -2.51
CA ILE A 82 31.28 21.19 -2.26
C ILE A 82 31.07 22.63 -1.80
N ALA A 83 30.24 23.39 -2.51
CA ALA A 83 30.00 24.80 -2.22
C ALA A 83 29.43 25.03 -0.81
N LYS A 84 28.54 24.08 -0.37
CA LYS A 84 27.94 24.11 0.98
C LYS A 84 28.83 23.46 2.05
N GLY A 85 29.87 22.73 1.68
CA GLY A 85 30.66 21.91 2.59
C GLY A 85 29.84 20.85 3.31
N ARG A 86 28.83 20.26 2.61
CA ARG A 86 27.91 19.27 3.15
C ARG A 86 27.86 18.02 2.32
N ASP A 87 27.79 16.87 3.00
CA ASP A 87 27.65 15.57 2.38
C ASP A 87 26.28 15.39 1.71
N TYR A 88 26.22 14.47 0.74
CA TYR A 88 25.01 14.09 0.02
C TYR A 88 23.83 13.81 0.98
N TYR A 89 24.04 13.03 2.03
CA TYR A 89 23.01 12.72 3.02
C TYR A 89 22.78 13.83 4.06
N ASN A 90 23.60 14.89 4.07
CA ASN A 90 23.49 16.00 5.01
C ASN A 90 23.04 17.30 4.34
N CYS A 91 22.01 17.25 3.51
CA CYS A 91 21.45 18.39 2.79
C CYS A 91 22.49 19.13 1.91
N GLY A 92 23.48 18.42 1.38
CA GLY A 92 24.46 18.95 0.43
C GLY A 92 23.86 19.28 -0.93
N PRO A 93 23.12 18.37 -1.58
CA PRO A 93 22.55 18.58 -2.92
C PRO A 93 21.66 19.82 -3.01
N ARG A 94 21.56 20.38 -4.22
CA ARG A 94 20.60 21.45 -4.55
C ARG A 94 19.18 20.99 -4.33
N TYR A 95 18.87 19.78 -4.79
CA TYR A 95 17.61 19.09 -4.61
C TYR A 95 17.85 17.91 -3.68
N ASN A 96 17.43 18.06 -2.43
CA ASN A 96 17.57 17.02 -1.42
C ASN A 96 16.16 16.53 -1.03
N THR A 97 15.76 15.40 -1.60
CA THR A 97 14.44 14.82 -1.40
C THR A 97 14.55 13.39 -0.88
N THR A 98 13.66 13.03 0.04
CA THR A 98 13.48 11.65 0.48
C THR A 98 12.23 11.09 -0.18
N TYR A 99 12.40 10.03 -0.94
CA TYR A 99 11.29 9.44 -1.72
C TYR A 99 10.57 8.37 -0.94
N ILE A 100 9.23 8.34 -1.08
CA ILE A 100 8.41 7.21 -0.69
C ILE A 100 7.98 6.51 -1.97
N GLN A 101 8.62 5.38 -2.26
CA GLN A 101 8.21 4.54 -3.37
C GLN A 101 7.05 3.65 -2.93
N CYS A 102 5.90 3.82 -3.58
CA CYS A 102 4.74 2.95 -3.43
C CYS A 102 4.79 1.86 -4.50
N THR A 103 4.72 0.60 -4.08
CA THR A 103 4.74 -0.56 -4.98
C THR A 103 3.41 -1.29 -4.96
N GLY A 104 3.06 -1.91 -6.08
CA GLY A 104 1.88 -2.77 -6.20
C GLY A 104 0.61 -2.02 -6.61
N LEU A 105 0.70 -0.95 -7.43
CA LEU A 105 -0.49 -0.20 -7.88
C LEU A 105 -1.47 -1.12 -8.64
N GLY A 106 -1.03 -1.92 -9.58
CA GLY A 106 -1.90 -2.87 -10.29
C GLY A 106 -2.55 -3.86 -9.32
N THR A 107 -1.76 -4.49 -8.45
CA THR A 107 -2.28 -5.46 -7.48
C THR A 107 -3.30 -4.87 -6.51
N ILE A 108 -3.08 -3.64 -6.02
CA ILE A 108 -4.06 -3.00 -5.12
C ILE A 108 -5.32 -2.61 -5.87
N THR A 109 -5.20 -2.15 -7.11
CA THR A 109 -6.33 -1.82 -7.96
C THR A 109 -7.20 -3.06 -8.20
N ASP A 110 -6.60 -4.16 -8.61
CA ASP A 110 -7.29 -5.44 -8.86
C ASP A 110 -7.96 -5.98 -7.60
N SER A 111 -7.28 -5.86 -6.45
CA SER A 111 -7.84 -6.28 -5.16
C SER A 111 -9.05 -5.43 -4.76
N LEU A 112 -8.95 -4.11 -4.90
CA LEU A 112 -10.05 -3.20 -4.60
C LEU A 112 -11.21 -3.37 -5.59
N ALA A 113 -10.93 -3.57 -6.89
CA ALA A 113 -11.94 -3.87 -7.90
C ALA A 113 -12.68 -5.18 -7.59
N THR A 114 -11.94 -6.22 -7.16
CA THR A 114 -12.51 -7.50 -6.73
C THR A 114 -13.46 -7.32 -5.55
N LEU A 115 -13.01 -6.63 -4.50
CA LEU A 115 -13.81 -6.36 -3.31
C LEU A 115 -15.04 -5.54 -3.64
N LYS A 116 -14.88 -4.43 -4.37
CA LYS A 116 -15.97 -3.56 -4.79
C LYS A 116 -17.03 -4.33 -5.56
N LYS A 117 -16.61 -5.02 -6.63
CA LYS A 117 -17.52 -5.72 -7.52
C LYS A 117 -18.22 -6.90 -6.86
N HIS A 118 -17.46 -7.83 -6.31
CA HIS A 118 -18.02 -9.13 -5.91
C HIS A 118 -18.61 -9.15 -4.51
N ILE A 119 -18.09 -8.29 -3.59
CA ILE A 119 -18.59 -8.26 -2.21
C ILE A 119 -19.67 -7.18 -2.03
N PHE A 120 -19.43 -5.95 -2.51
CA PHE A 120 -20.32 -4.84 -2.22
C PHE A 120 -21.40 -4.60 -3.29
N GLU A 121 -21.07 -4.69 -4.58
CA GLU A 121 -22.02 -4.44 -5.67
C GLU A 121 -22.84 -5.69 -6.01
N ASP A 122 -22.19 -6.74 -6.52
CA ASP A 122 -22.85 -7.98 -6.94
C ASP A 122 -23.33 -8.81 -5.74
N LYS A 123 -22.76 -8.60 -4.54
CA LYS A 123 -23.02 -9.38 -3.32
C LYS A 123 -22.98 -10.90 -3.56
N ARG A 124 -22.00 -11.30 -4.37
CA ARG A 124 -21.84 -12.68 -4.82
C ARG A 124 -21.38 -13.58 -3.69
N TRP A 125 -20.54 -13.03 -2.81
CA TRP A 125 -20.06 -13.68 -1.59
C TRP A 125 -20.06 -12.66 -0.45
N SER A 126 -20.14 -13.18 0.77
CA SER A 126 -19.88 -12.37 1.96
C SER A 126 -18.38 -12.10 2.13
N MET A 127 -18.05 -11.07 2.88
CA MET A 127 -16.66 -10.80 3.28
C MET A 127 -16.06 -11.99 4.03
N ASP A 128 -16.84 -12.67 4.86
CA ASP A 128 -16.36 -13.83 5.63
C ASP A 128 -15.98 -15.01 4.72
N GLU A 129 -16.79 -15.31 3.71
CA GLU A 129 -16.47 -16.36 2.73
C GLU A 129 -15.18 -16.06 1.96
N LEU A 130 -14.99 -14.79 1.55
CA LEU A 130 -13.78 -14.38 0.86
C LEU A 130 -12.55 -14.48 1.77
N LEU A 131 -12.61 -13.95 3.00
CA LEU A 131 -11.51 -14.01 3.94
C LEU A 131 -11.11 -15.43 4.30
N LYS A 132 -12.09 -16.33 4.44
CA LYS A 132 -11.84 -17.75 4.66
C LYS A 132 -11.15 -18.38 3.45
N ALA A 133 -11.66 -18.14 2.24
CA ALA A 133 -11.03 -18.65 1.01
C ALA A 133 -9.59 -18.15 0.86
N MET A 134 -9.32 -16.87 1.20
CA MET A 134 -7.96 -16.32 1.19
C MET A 134 -7.06 -16.98 2.23
N ALA A 135 -7.55 -17.21 3.45
CA ALA A 135 -6.78 -17.88 4.52
C ALA A 135 -6.39 -19.31 4.13
N ASP A 136 -7.28 -20.01 3.43
CA ASP A 136 -7.07 -21.36 2.92
C ASP A 136 -6.38 -21.37 1.53
N ASN A 137 -5.84 -20.23 1.07
CA ASN A 137 -5.22 -20.07 -0.26
C ASN A 137 -6.12 -20.58 -1.41
N PHE A 138 -7.42 -20.38 -1.27
CA PHE A 138 -8.49 -20.84 -2.17
C PHE A 138 -8.58 -22.38 -2.31
N GLU A 139 -7.98 -23.16 -1.42
CA GLU A 139 -8.19 -24.60 -1.38
C GLU A 139 -9.66 -24.89 -1.11
N GLY A 140 -10.29 -25.70 -1.99
CA GLY A 140 -11.73 -25.94 -1.96
C GLY A 140 -12.63 -24.81 -2.46
N ALA A 141 -12.06 -23.65 -2.82
CA ALA A 141 -12.79 -22.49 -3.35
C ALA A 141 -12.35 -22.09 -4.77
N GLU A 142 -11.91 -23.06 -5.58
CA GLU A 142 -11.40 -22.81 -6.94
C GLU A 142 -12.42 -22.12 -7.85
N ALA A 143 -13.70 -22.42 -7.73
CA ALA A 143 -14.76 -21.76 -8.50
C ALA A 143 -14.85 -20.25 -8.19
N MET A 144 -14.64 -19.87 -6.91
CA MET A 144 -14.54 -18.47 -6.50
C MET A 144 -13.30 -17.82 -7.12
N ARG A 145 -12.16 -18.46 -7.01
CA ARG A 145 -10.89 -17.99 -7.57
C ARG A 145 -10.99 -17.77 -9.08
N GLN A 146 -11.53 -18.73 -9.82
CA GLN A 146 -11.73 -18.61 -11.27
C GLN A 146 -12.72 -17.51 -11.63
N THR A 147 -13.76 -17.30 -10.84
CA THR A 147 -14.70 -16.21 -11.06
C THR A 147 -14.03 -14.85 -10.85
N ILE A 148 -13.23 -14.70 -9.81
CA ILE A 148 -12.44 -13.48 -9.57
C ILE A 148 -11.53 -13.21 -10.77
N LEU A 149 -10.74 -14.20 -11.20
CA LEU A 149 -9.78 -14.04 -12.30
C LEU A 149 -10.44 -13.72 -13.65
N ASN A 150 -11.65 -14.22 -13.91
CA ASN A 150 -12.29 -14.09 -15.23
C ASN A 150 -13.41 -13.05 -15.30
N ARG A 151 -13.87 -12.50 -14.17
CA ARG A 151 -15.04 -11.61 -14.10
C ARG A 151 -14.76 -10.26 -13.44
N THR A 152 -13.59 -10.08 -12.84
CA THR A 152 -13.17 -8.79 -12.33
C THR A 152 -12.55 -7.97 -13.45
N PRO A 153 -12.91 -6.69 -13.62
CA PRO A 153 -12.14 -5.75 -14.43
C PRO A 153 -10.77 -5.53 -13.78
N PHE A 154 -9.70 -5.85 -14.48
CA PHE A 154 -8.33 -5.71 -13.98
C PHE A 154 -7.62 -4.53 -14.60
N PHE A 155 -6.73 -3.92 -13.83
CA PHE A 155 -5.87 -2.83 -14.23
C PHE A 155 -5.02 -3.20 -15.46
N GLY A 156 -4.88 -2.25 -16.39
CA GLY A 156 -4.06 -2.40 -17.57
C GLY A 156 -4.78 -3.00 -18.79
N ASN A 157 -6.10 -3.14 -18.73
CA ASN A 157 -6.94 -3.63 -19.82
C ASN A 157 -7.85 -2.55 -20.43
N ASP A 158 -7.54 -1.27 -20.23
CA ASP A 158 -8.35 -0.14 -20.74
C ASP A 158 -9.82 -0.23 -20.27
N ASP A 159 -10.01 -0.54 -19.00
CA ASP A 159 -11.33 -0.65 -18.36
C ASP A 159 -11.50 0.45 -17.32
N GLU A 160 -12.44 1.37 -17.58
CA GLU A 160 -12.73 2.54 -16.73
C GLU A 160 -13.07 2.16 -15.29
N TYR A 161 -13.64 0.98 -15.06
CA TYR A 161 -13.96 0.52 -13.71
C TYR A 161 -12.68 0.30 -12.86
N ALA A 162 -11.67 -0.35 -13.44
CA ALA A 162 -10.40 -0.57 -12.76
C ALA A 162 -9.55 0.71 -12.76
N ASP A 163 -9.49 1.42 -13.89
CA ASP A 163 -8.65 2.61 -14.02
C ASP A 163 -9.10 3.74 -13.10
N SER A 164 -10.40 3.94 -12.90
CA SER A 164 -10.90 4.93 -11.92
C SER A 164 -10.48 4.61 -10.48
N ILE A 165 -10.38 3.32 -10.12
CA ILE A 165 -9.87 2.90 -8.80
C ILE A 165 -8.38 3.20 -8.69
N ALA A 166 -7.60 2.92 -9.74
CA ALA A 166 -6.17 3.22 -9.77
C ALA A 166 -5.89 4.72 -9.61
N VAL A 167 -6.61 5.55 -10.38
CA VAL A 167 -6.53 7.02 -10.28
C VAL A 167 -6.85 7.48 -8.86
N LYS A 168 -7.98 6.99 -8.29
CA LYS A 168 -8.37 7.35 -6.94
C LYS A 168 -7.33 6.97 -5.88
N VAL A 169 -6.77 5.75 -5.97
CA VAL A 169 -5.71 5.31 -5.05
C VAL A 169 -4.47 6.18 -5.18
N PHE A 170 -4.09 6.53 -6.41
CA PHE A 170 -2.93 7.39 -6.66
C PHE A 170 -3.13 8.80 -6.11
N ASP A 171 -4.28 9.41 -6.37
CA ASP A 171 -4.62 10.76 -5.90
C ASP A 171 -4.70 10.83 -4.37
N ASP A 172 -5.24 9.79 -3.73
CA ASP A 172 -5.34 9.73 -2.26
C ASP A 172 -3.99 9.41 -1.57
N LEU A 173 -3.00 8.88 -2.31
CA LEU A 173 -1.64 8.64 -1.83
C LEU A 173 -0.75 9.89 -1.93
N TYR A 174 -1.06 10.80 -2.84
CA TYR A 174 -0.29 12.02 -3.11
C TYR A 174 -0.70 13.15 -2.19
#